data_447aa9706b5817e1dd39f16012af5f5e
#
_entry.id   447aa9706b5817e1dd39f16012af5f5e
#
_cell.length_a   1.000
_cell.length_b   1.000
_cell.length_c   1.000
_cell.angle_alpha   90.00
_cell.angle_beta   90.00
_cell.angle_gamma   90.00
#
_symmetry.space_group_name_H-M   'P 1'
#
loop_
_entity.id
_entity.type
_entity.pdbx_description
1 polymer ?
#
loop_
_entity_poly.entity_id
_entity_poly.type
_entity_poly.pdbx_seq_one_letter_code
_entity_poly.pdbx_strand_id
1 'polypeptide(L)'
;MAFNKIVTVPDDATYKLSDNIKKYTLGDLGVITNNAGVHVLHRALEPEKSLVNAIQLKISVNQELTGFKISTLSAGDVVRVNIFKNNNAEEMTKLYHFFMTELVARNVLEKI
;
A
#
# COMPACT_ATOMS: atom_id res chain seq x y z
N MET A 1 -2.88 -13.33 -8.97
CA MET A 1 -2.26 -12.10 -9.48
C MET A 1 -0.80 -12.09 -9.14
N ALA A 2 0.00 -11.61 -10.06
CA ALA A 2 1.46 -11.64 -9.88
C ALA A 2 1.95 -10.47 -9.03
N PHE A 3 2.97 -10.73 -8.23
CA PHE A 3 3.76 -9.68 -7.60
C PHE A 3 4.78 -9.18 -8.63
N ASN A 4 4.97 -7.88 -8.70
CA ASN A 4 5.90 -7.27 -9.62
C ASN A 4 6.91 -6.41 -8.89
N LYS A 5 8.11 -6.28 -9.43
CA LYS A 5 9.13 -5.40 -8.85
C LYS A 5 8.80 -3.92 -9.09
N ILE A 6 8.11 -3.63 -10.19
CA ILE A 6 7.71 -2.27 -10.58
C ILE A 6 6.20 -2.27 -10.76
N VAL A 7 5.53 -1.31 -10.13
CA VAL A 7 4.08 -1.15 -10.20
C VAL A 7 3.75 0.30 -10.52
N THR A 8 2.93 0.52 -11.55
CA THR A 8 2.42 1.84 -11.90
C THR A 8 1.04 2.01 -11.27
N VAL A 9 0.89 3.07 -10.48
CA VAL A 9 -0.41 3.45 -9.92
C VAL A 9 -1.03 4.47 -10.84
N PRO A 10 -2.17 4.17 -11.50
CA PRO A 10 -2.84 5.13 -12.37
C PRO A 10 -3.15 6.43 -11.63
N ASP A 11 -2.98 7.55 -12.32
CA ASP A 11 -3.21 8.91 -11.79
C ASP A 11 -2.25 9.34 -10.67
N ASP A 12 -1.20 8.56 -10.40
CA ASP A 12 -0.18 8.92 -9.42
C ASP A 12 1.22 8.77 -10.03
N ALA A 13 1.90 7.67 -9.78
CA ALA A 13 3.30 7.49 -10.14
C ALA A 13 3.64 6.01 -10.29
N THR A 14 4.86 5.75 -10.72
CA THR A 14 5.41 4.39 -10.78
C THR A 14 6.34 4.19 -9.59
N TYR A 15 6.20 3.05 -8.94
CA TYR A 15 6.99 2.67 -7.77
C TYR A 15 7.73 1.37 -8.04
N LYS A 16 8.87 1.23 -7.42
CA LYS A 16 9.72 0.04 -7.49
C LYS A 16 9.95 -0.47 -6.07
N LEU A 17 10.00 -1.79 -5.91
CA LEU A 17 10.39 -2.36 -4.62
C LEU A 17 11.86 -2.04 -4.38
N SER A 18 12.18 -1.51 -3.21
CA SER A 18 13.55 -1.13 -2.88
C SER A 18 14.46 -2.35 -2.80
N ASP A 19 15.68 -2.23 -3.34
CA ASP A 19 16.69 -3.26 -3.20
C ASP A 19 17.21 -3.37 -1.75
N ASN A 20 16.90 -2.36 -0.93
CA ASN A 20 17.32 -2.29 0.47
C ASN A 20 16.19 -2.68 1.44
N ILE A 21 15.08 -3.23 0.92
CA ILE A 21 13.97 -3.64 1.77
C ILE A 21 14.39 -4.74 2.74
N LYS A 22 13.92 -4.64 3.99
CA LYS A 22 14.25 -5.58 5.05
C LYS A 22 13.00 -6.00 5.81
N LYS A 23 12.95 -7.27 6.24
CA LYS A 23 11.78 -7.80 6.97
C LYS A 23 11.51 -7.06 8.27
N TYR A 24 12.55 -6.68 9.01
CA TYR A 24 12.34 -5.99 10.28
C TYR A 24 11.70 -4.61 10.08
N THR A 25 12.02 -3.94 8.97
CA THR A 25 11.39 -2.65 8.64
C THR A 25 9.89 -2.83 8.42
N LEU A 26 9.49 -3.89 7.73
CA LEU A 26 8.07 -4.19 7.54
C LEU A 26 7.37 -4.42 8.88
N GLY A 27 7.99 -5.16 9.79
CA GLY A 27 7.47 -5.36 11.14
C GLY A 27 7.30 -4.06 11.91
N ASP A 28 8.28 -3.17 11.81
CA ASP A 28 8.23 -1.85 12.46
C ASP A 28 7.09 -0.98 11.94
N LEU A 29 6.69 -1.18 10.69
CA LEU A 29 5.58 -0.45 10.07
C LEU A 29 4.22 -1.05 10.39
N GLY A 30 4.17 -2.18 11.11
CA GLY A 30 2.93 -2.84 11.43
C GLY A 30 2.40 -3.76 10.34
N VAL A 31 3.27 -4.21 9.46
CA VAL A 31 2.93 -5.17 8.41
C VAL A 31 2.65 -6.54 9.04
N ILE A 32 1.59 -7.19 8.58
CA ILE A 32 1.20 -8.52 9.06
C ILE A 32 1.57 -9.56 8.00
N THR A 33 2.20 -10.65 8.41
CA THR A 33 2.52 -11.75 7.52
C THR A 33 1.41 -12.80 7.62
N ASN A 34 0.81 -13.14 6.46
CA ASN A 34 -0.26 -14.14 6.42
C ASN A 34 0.30 -15.57 6.33
N ASN A 35 -0.60 -16.57 6.28
CA ASN A 35 -0.21 -17.98 6.27
C ASN A 35 0.58 -18.38 5.01
N ALA A 36 0.45 -17.63 3.93
CA ALA A 36 1.21 -17.89 2.71
C ALA A 36 2.59 -17.21 2.72
N GLY A 37 2.95 -16.53 3.82
CA GLY A 37 4.21 -15.81 3.93
C GLY A 37 4.18 -14.43 3.29
N VAL A 38 3.03 -13.97 2.81
CA VAL A 38 2.90 -12.65 2.19
C VAL A 38 2.78 -11.59 3.28
N HIS A 39 3.56 -10.51 3.13
CA HIS A 39 3.55 -9.38 4.04
C HIS A 39 2.52 -8.37 3.58
N VAL A 40 1.53 -8.06 4.41
CA VAL A 40 0.39 -7.20 4.04
C VAL A 40 0.31 -6.00 4.96
N LEU A 41 0.25 -4.82 4.37
CA LEU A 41 0.07 -3.54 5.07
C LEU A 41 -1.29 -2.98 4.70
N HIS A 42 -2.09 -2.63 5.71
CA HIS A 42 -3.37 -1.92 5.53
C HIS A 42 -3.28 -0.54 6.19
N ARG A 43 -3.76 0.47 5.48
CA ARG A 43 -3.88 1.84 6.03
C ARG A 43 -5.21 2.44 5.62
N ALA A 44 -5.95 2.94 6.60
CA ALA A 44 -7.23 3.61 6.32
C ALA A 44 -6.99 4.96 5.66
N LEU A 45 -7.70 5.22 4.58
CA LEU A 45 -7.66 6.51 3.88
C LEU A 45 -8.82 7.42 4.29
N GLU A 46 -9.69 6.94 5.18
CA GLU A 46 -10.79 7.70 5.77
C GLU A 46 -10.65 7.64 7.29
N PRO A 47 -9.89 8.58 7.91
CA PRO A 47 -9.51 8.47 9.33
C PRO A 47 -10.68 8.57 10.30
N GLU A 48 -11.80 9.15 9.89
CA GLU A 48 -13.01 9.25 10.72
C GLU A 48 -13.79 7.94 10.79
N LYS A 49 -13.41 6.92 10.01
CA LYS A 49 -14.06 5.61 10.00
C LYS A 49 -13.13 4.55 10.58
N SER A 50 -13.72 3.48 11.10
CA SER A 50 -12.94 2.31 11.54
C SER A 50 -12.30 1.65 10.31
N LEU A 51 -11.22 0.90 10.51
CA LEU A 51 -10.51 0.23 9.44
C LEU A 51 -11.43 -0.67 8.61
N VAL A 52 -12.40 -1.33 9.25
CA VAL A 52 -13.36 -2.20 8.56
C VAL A 52 -14.28 -1.43 7.62
N ASN A 53 -14.63 -0.19 7.97
CA ASN A 53 -15.59 0.63 7.21
C ASN A 53 -14.94 1.64 6.29
N ALA A 54 -13.62 1.79 6.37
CA ALA A 54 -12.91 2.80 5.59
C ALA A 54 -12.45 2.25 4.25
N ILE A 55 -12.30 3.15 3.27
CA ILE A 55 -11.51 2.86 2.08
C ILE A 55 -10.05 2.73 2.53
N GLN A 56 -9.36 1.72 2.04
CA GLN A 56 -8.04 1.34 2.52
C GLN A 56 -7.01 1.32 1.40
N LEU A 57 -5.79 1.71 1.76
CA LEU A 57 -4.59 1.38 0.99
C LEU A 57 -4.09 0.02 1.46
N LYS A 58 -3.90 -0.90 0.53
CA LYS A 58 -3.35 -2.23 0.81
C LYS A 58 -2.09 -2.43 -0.02
N ILE A 59 -1.01 -2.76 0.66
CA ILE A 59 0.25 -3.07 0.01
C ILE A 59 0.66 -4.47 0.43
N SER A 60 0.93 -5.34 -0.55
CA SER A 60 1.35 -6.72 -0.31
C SER A 60 2.74 -6.91 -0.90
N VAL A 61 3.64 -7.51 -0.12
CA VAL A 61 4.99 -7.87 -0.56
C VAL A 61 5.14 -9.37 -0.45
N ASN A 62 5.67 -10.01 -1.47
CA ASN A 62 5.82 -11.46 -1.45
C ASN A 62 6.86 -11.91 -0.41
N GLN A 63 6.84 -13.19 -0.09
CA GLN A 63 7.70 -13.76 0.96
C GLN A 63 9.18 -13.51 0.69
N GLU A 64 9.61 -13.58 -0.55
CA GLU A 64 11.00 -13.42 -0.96
C GLU A 64 11.46 -11.97 -1.04
N LEU A 65 10.54 -11.01 -0.85
CA LEU A 65 10.82 -9.57 -0.98
C LEU A 65 11.34 -9.18 -2.37
N THR A 66 10.76 -9.81 -3.40
CA THR A 66 11.15 -9.57 -4.80
C THR A 66 10.07 -8.87 -5.62
N GLY A 67 8.86 -8.78 -5.10
CA GLY A 67 7.75 -8.13 -5.78
C GLY A 67 6.68 -7.66 -4.82
N PHE A 68 5.81 -6.77 -5.29
CA PHE A 68 4.75 -6.20 -4.47
C PHE A 68 3.52 -5.88 -5.30
N LYS A 69 2.43 -5.54 -4.60
CA LYS A 69 1.18 -5.04 -5.19
C LYS A 69 0.69 -3.85 -4.38
N ILE A 70 0.06 -2.89 -5.06
CA ILE A 70 -0.59 -1.75 -4.44
C ILE A 70 -2.06 -1.78 -4.85
N SER A 71 -2.97 -1.67 -3.88
CA SER A 71 -4.40 -1.61 -4.15
C SER A 71 -5.05 -0.59 -3.23
N THR A 72 -6.09 0.08 -3.73
CA THR A 72 -6.99 0.88 -2.92
C THR A 72 -8.34 0.21 -2.98
N LEU A 73 -8.88 -0.14 -1.83
CA LEU A 73 -10.02 -1.05 -1.71
C LEU A 73 -11.14 -0.41 -0.90
N SER A 74 -12.38 -0.80 -1.23
CA SER A 74 -13.55 -0.37 -0.47
C SER A 74 -13.57 -0.99 0.92
N ALA A 75 -14.52 -0.56 1.74
CA ALA A 75 -14.75 -1.13 3.06
C ALA A 75 -14.85 -2.67 2.96
N GLY A 76 -14.20 -3.35 3.88
CA GLY A 76 -14.19 -4.81 3.89
C GLY A 76 -13.23 -5.46 2.91
N ASP A 77 -12.37 -4.68 2.25
CA ASP A 77 -11.33 -5.22 1.36
C ASP A 77 -11.91 -5.92 0.11
N VAL A 78 -13.07 -5.49 -0.36
CA VAL A 78 -13.86 -6.24 -1.36
C VAL A 78 -13.66 -5.73 -2.80
N VAL A 79 -13.73 -4.40 -3.02
CA VAL A 79 -13.76 -3.81 -4.36
C VAL A 79 -12.66 -2.77 -4.51
N ARG A 80 -11.98 -2.77 -5.65
CA ARG A 80 -10.98 -1.73 -5.95
C ARG A 80 -11.66 -0.39 -6.17
N VAL A 81 -11.07 0.66 -5.62
CA VAL A 81 -11.57 2.03 -5.70
C VAL A 81 -10.49 2.93 -6.26
N ASN A 82 -10.84 3.79 -7.21
CA ASN A 82 -9.93 4.83 -7.68
C ASN A 82 -10.10 6.05 -6.77
N ILE A 83 -9.19 6.22 -5.81
CA ILE A 83 -9.26 7.31 -4.83
C ILE A 83 -9.08 8.68 -5.47
N PHE A 84 -8.41 8.77 -6.63
CA PHE A 84 -8.12 10.04 -7.29
C PHE A 84 -9.35 10.63 -7.98
N LYS A 85 -10.39 9.82 -8.18
CA LYS A 85 -11.65 10.23 -8.82
C LYS A 85 -12.85 10.14 -7.88
N ASN A 86 -12.61 9.94 -6.59
CA ASN A 86 -13.67 9.83 -5.58
C ASN A 86 -14.11 11.23 -5.11
N ASN A 87 -15.28 11.33 -4.49
CA ASN A 87 -15.80 12.59 -3.94
C ASN A 87 -14.88 13.18 -2.87
N ASN A 88 -14.18 12.34 -2.11
CA ASN A 88 -13.22 12.75 -1.09
C ASN A 88 -11.78 12.60 -1.57
N ALA A 89 -11.54 12.72 -2.88
CA ALA A 89 -10.26 12.45 -3.49
C ALA A 89 -9.12 13.26 -2.88
N GLU A 90 -9.36 14.53 -2.54
CA GLU A 90 -8.32 15.38 -1.99
C GLU A 90 -7.74 14.85 -0.68
N GLU A 91 -8.60 14.51 0.27
CA GLU A 91 -8.15 14.00 1.57
C GLU A 91 -7.53 12.61 1.46
N MET A 92 -8.18 11.72 0.70
CA MET A 92 -7.68 10.36 0.51
C MET A 92 -6.33 10.36 -0.21
N THR A 93 -6.17 11.20 -1.22
CA THR A 93 -4.92 11.33 -1.97
C THR A 93 -3.81 11.86 -1.08
N LYS A 94 -4.11 12.82 -0.20
CA LYS A 94 -3.14 13.35 0.77
C LYS A 94 -2.62 12.25 1.69
N LEU A 95 -3.52 11.46 2.28
CA LEU A 95 -3.15 10.35 3.16
C LEU A 95 -2.38 9.27 2.39
N TYR A 96 -2.83 8.94 1.19
CA TYR A 96 -2.14 7.99 0.33
C TYR A 96 -0.70 8.43 0.10
N HIS A 97 -0.48 9.68 -0.28
CA HIS A 97 0.87 10.20 -0.52
C HIS A 97 1.71 10.23 0.74
N PHE A 98 1.09 10.52 1.89
CA PHE A 98 1.78 10.47 3.17
C PHE A 98 2.32 9.06 3.44
N PHE A 99 1.48 8.04 3.28
CA PHE A 99 1.90 6.65 3.50
C PHE A 99 2.94 6.20 2.48
N MET A 100 2.78 6.56 1.20
CA MET A 100 3.75 6.20 0.18
C MET A 100 5.10 6.88 0.41
N THR A 101 5.10 8.15 0.85
CA THR A 101 6.31 8.88 1.19
C THR A 101 7.04 8.20 2.37
N GLU A 102 6.28 7.74 3.36
CA GLU A 102 6.86 7.00 4.48
C GLU A 102 7.53 5.71 4.01
N LEU A 103 6.88 4.97 3.13
CA LEU A 103 7.45 3.72 2.60
C LEU A 103 8.73 3.98 1.81
N VAL A 104 8.79 5.06 1.06
CA VAL A 104 10.00 5.46 0.35
C VAL A 104 11.10 5.84 1.34
N ALA A 105 10.76 6.63 2.36
CA ALA A 105 11.72 7.06 3.38
C ALA A 105 12.28 5.88 4.18
N ARG A 106 11.48 4.82 4.34
CA ARG A 106 11.88 3.63 5.11
C ARG A 106 12.52 2.54 4.22
N ASN A 107 12.83 2.83 2.98
CA ASN A 107 13.48 1.91 2.04
C ASN A 107 12.65 0.65 1.73
N VAL A 108 11.33 0.78 1.74
CA VAL A 108 10.43 -0.28 1.28
C VAL A 108 10.17 -0.14 -0.21
N LEU A 109 9.92 1.08 -0.67
CA LEU A 109 9.67 1.41 -2.07
C LEU A 109 10.61 2.51 -2.53
N GLU A 110 10.73 2.63 -3.86
CA GLU A 110 11.39 3.76 -4.51
C GLU A 110 10.41 4.33 -5.53
N LYS A 111 10.31 5.65 -5.60
CA LYS A 111 9.50 6.33 -6.59
C LYS A 111 10.35 6.58 -7.83
N ILE A 112 9.84 6.13 -8.97
CA ILE A 112 10.55 6.27 -10.24
C ILE A 112 10.11 7.55 -10.95
#